data_eae2f329852a5ef734964b6247df5e5a
#
_entry.id   eae2f329852a5ef734964b6247df5e5a
#
_cell.length_a   1.000
_cell.length_b   1.000
_cell.length_c   1.000
_cell.angle_alpha   90.00
_cell.angle_beta   90.00
_cell.angle_gamma   90.00
#
_symmetry.space_group_name_H-M   'P 1'
#
loop_
_entity.id
_entity.type
_entity.pdbx_description
1 polymer ?
#
loop_
_entity_poly.entity_id
_entity_poly.type
_entity_poly.pdbx_seq_one_letter_code
_entity_poly.pdbx_strand_id
1 'polypeptide(L)'
;MAYTGKAALVLKQKGNKNAMTAHKLLYHSEELPDGTYRHTPREKLEKKYSLIVVDEASMLPQEMINLLLSHHVHTIFLGDPAQLPPIDGEQTILDTPHVFLDEIVRQALDNPIIKLSMKIRNGDRLRYSLEDKRCRIMSRDKVSDKLLLGANQILCGKNKTRHELNNYMRRLILGDSYSDEPVNSDKVICLKNHWNTVNSAGNELVNGTIGELHNISITEVPPYGKIIYADFISDDGGIYRNLMIDYNLIVNGKPTINSENWQKFAGYSKPFEFAFGYVCTVHKFQGSEAERVVVFEEWLGDYESHKRWLYTAATRASEQLVVVR
;
A
#
# COMPACT_ATOMS: atom_id res chain seq x y z
N MET A 1 -13.12 -11.54 0.96
CA MET A 1 -11.83 -11.24 1.60
C MET A 1 -10.89 -10.58 0.63
N ALA A 2 -9.81 -9.96 1.11
CA ALA A 2 -8.74 -9.43 0.26
C ALA A 2 -7.37 -9.81 0.83
N TYR A 3 -6.30 -9.72 0.02
CA TYR A 3 -4.96 -10.06 0.50
C TYR A 3 -4.42 -9.02 1.48
N THR A 4 -4.55 -7.73 1.16
CA THR A 4 -4.00 -6.64 1.99
C THR A 4 -5.03 -6.12 3.01
N GLY A 5 -4.53 -5.57 4.13
CA GLY A 5 -5.36 -4.88 5.13
C GLY A 5 -6.12 -3.70 4.53
N LYS A 6 -5.46 -2.90 3.68
CA LYS A 6 -6.10 -1.74 3.03
C LYS A 6 -7.24 -2.14 2.10
N ALA A 7 -7.06 -3.16 1.26
CA ALA A 7 -8.13 -3.65 0.38
C ALA A 7 -9.32 -4.20 1.19
N ALA A 8 -9.06 -4.95 2.27
CA ALA A 8 -10.11 -5.42 3.17
C ALA A 8 -10.86 -4.25 3.84
N LEU A 9 -10.15 -3.19 4.25
CA LEU A 9 -10.75 -1.98 4.82
C LEU A 9 -11.64 -1.26 3.80
N VAL A 10 -11.19 -1.10 2.56
CA VAL A 10 -11.99 -0.50 1.48
C VAL A 10 -13.30 -1.29 1.26
N LEU A 11 -13.23 -2.62 1.27
CA LEU A 11 -14.45 -3.46 1.17
C LEU A 11 -15.40 -3.24 2.36
N LYS A 12 -14.86 -3.06 3.58
CA LYS A 12 -15.70 -2.71 4.76
C LYS A 12 -16.38 -1.36 4.59
N GLN A 13 -15.65 -0.35 4.14
CA GLN A 13 -16.16 1.02 3.90
C GLN A 13 -17.24 1.04 2.81
N LYS A 14 -17.12 0.18 1.79
CA LYS A 14 -18.15 -0.03 0.75
C LYS A 14 -19.37 -0.85 1.23
N GLY A 15 -19.45 -1.15 2.53
CA GLY A 15 -20.61 -1.77 3.16
C GLY A 15 -20.51 -3.27 3.47
N ASN A 16 -19.41 -3.93 3.09
CA ASN A 16 -19.21 -5.34 3.42
C ASN A 16 -18.57 -5.49 4.81
N LYS A 17 -19.41 -5.48 5.86
CA LYS A 17 -18.97 -5.58 7.26
C LYS A 17 -18.19 -6.87 7.58
N ASN A 18 -18.35 -7.92 6.77
CA ASN A 18 -17.65 -9.20 6.94
C ASN A 18 -16.32 -9.25 6.20
N ALA A 19 -15.92 -8.19 5.51
CA ALA A 19 -14.65 -8.15 4.81
C ALA A 19 -13.47 -8.28 5.79
N MET A 20 -12.49 -9.11 5.43
CA MET A 20 -11.29 -9.36 6.22
C MET A 20 -10.13 -9.74 5.32
N THR A 21 -8.91 -9.77 5.87
CA THR A 21 -7.74 -10.22 5.12
C THR A 21 -7.72 -11.75 4.98
N ALA A 22 -7.00 -12.24 3.95
CA ALA A 22 -6.76 -13.66 3.76
C ALA A 22 -6.07 -14.28 5.00
N HIS A 23 -5.08 -13.59 5.56
CA HIS A 23 -4.40 -14.04 6.79
C HIS A 23 -5.38 -14.23 7.96
N LYS A 24 -6.27 -13.26 8.20
CA LYS A 24 -7.24 -13.32 9.30
C LYS A 24 -8.24 -14.48 9.12
N LEU A 25 -8.60 -14.80 7.87
CA LEU A 25 -9.52 -15.89 7.58
C LEU A 25 -8.84 -17.27 7.73
N LEU A 26 -7.63 -17.42 7.18
CA LEU A 26 -6.99 -18.71 6.94
C LEU A 26 -6.00 -19.12 8.02
N TYR A 27 -5.49 -18.18 8.83
CA TYR A 27 -4.45 -18.44 9.80
C TYR A 27 -4.84 -18.03 11.21
N HIS A 28 -4.32 -18.77 12.17
CA HIS A 28 -4.12 -18.28 13.53
C HIS A 28 -2.78 -17.57 13.57
N SER A 29 -2.79 -16.27 13.85
CA SER A 29 -1.58 -15.43 13.85
C SER A 29 -1.21 -15.11 15.29
N GLU A 30 0.00 -15.48 15.70
CA GLU A 30 0.60 -15.20 16.99
C GLU A 30 1.78 -14.24 16.80
N GLU A 31 1.79 -13.15 17.52
CA GLU A 31 2.92 -12.24 17.55
C GLU A 31 4.04 -12.82 18.41
N LEU A 32 5.22 -12.99 17.81
CA LEU A 32 6.40 -13.47 18.51
C LEU A 32 7.12 -12.34 19.25
N PRO A 33 7.96 -12.65 20.26
CA PRO A 33 8.69 -11.64 21.02
C PRO A 33 9.58 -10.72 20.18
N ASP A 34 10.08 -11.20 19.04
CA ASP A 34 10.86 -10.40 18.08
C ASP A 34 9.99 -9.50 17.18
N GLY A 35 8.65 -9.58 17.30
CA GLY A 35 7.64 -8.84 16.54
C GLY A 35 7.37 -9.32 15.14
N THR A 36 7.88 -10.48 14.82
CA THR A 36 7.40 -11.24 13.67
C THR A 36 6.10 -11.95 14.04
N TYR A 37 5.38 -12.40 13.02
CA TYR A 37 4.16 -13.18 13.23
C TYR A 37 4.41 -14.61 12.82
N ARG A 38 4.01 -15.55 13.71
CA ARG A 38 3.85 -16.94 13.33
C ARG A 38 2.44 -17.14 12.83
N HIS A 39 2.31 -17.60 11.60
CA HIS A 39 1.03 -17.91 10.98
C HIS A 39 0.84 -19.43 10.92
N THR A 40 -0.08 -19.94 11.72
CA THR A 40 -0.45 -21.38 11.73
C THR A 40 -1.75 -21.53 10.93
N PRO A 41 -1.77 -22.35 9.86
CA PRO A 41 -2.98 -22.60 9.09
C PRO A 41 -4.12 -23.12 9.99
N ARG A 42 -5.33 -22.62 9.78
CA ARG A 42 -6.51 -23.09 10.50
C ARG A 42 -6.99 -24.42 9.90
N GLU A 43 -7.20 -25.42 10.73
CA GLU A 43 -7.82 -26.68 10.30
C GLU A 43 -9.29 -26.47 9.91
N LYS A 44 -9.98 -25.57 10.59
CA LYS A 44 -11.38 -25.18 10.33
C LYS A 44 -11.53 -23.66 10.40
N LEU A 45 -12.32 -23.10 9.50
CA LEU A 45 -12.68 -21.69 9.55
C LEU A 45 -13.50 -21.40 10.82
N GLU A 46 -13.31 -20.22 11.40
CA GLU A 46 -14.00 -19.79 12.63
C GLU A 46 -15.53 -19.80 12.50
N LYS A 47 -16.02 -19.57 11.28
CA LYS A 47 -17.46 -19.52 10.97
C LYS A 47 -17.74 -20.40 9.76
N LYS A 48 -18.99 -20.85 9.65
CA LYS A 48 -19.48 -21.49 8.42
C LYS A 48 -19.77 -20.39 7.38
N TYR A 49 -19.17 -20.54 6.22
CA TYR A 49 -19.42 -19.70 5.06
C TYR A 49 -20.08 -20.55 3.97
N SER A 50 -21.09 -20.01 3.30
CA SER A 50 -21.67 -20.62 2.09
C SER A 50 -20.94 -20.20 0.83
N LEU A 51 -20.32 -19.02 0.85
CA LEU A 51 -19.56 -18.45 -0.27
C LEU A 51 -18.46 -17.54 0.28
N ILE A 52 -17.28 -17.64 -0.29
CA ILE A 52 -16.17 -16.71 -0.07
C ILE A 52 -15.88 -16.01 -1.39
N VAL A 53 -15.86 -14.68 -1.38
CA VAL A 53 -15.40 -13.87 -2.51
C VAL A 53 -14.02 -13.31 -2.17
N VAL A 54 -13.06 -13.58 -3.03
CA VAL A 54 -11.67 -13.09 -2.96
C VAL A 54 -11.53 -11.94 -3.93
N ASP A 55 -11.31 -10.75 -3.41
CA ASP A 55 -11.00 -9.56 -4.19
C ASP A 55 -9.49 -9.34 -4.28
N GLU A 56 -9.01 -8.70 -5.34
CA GLU A 56 -7.58 -8.52 -5.64
C GLU A 56 -6.80 -9.85 -5.61
N ALA A 57 -7.37 -10.90 -6.21
CA ALA A 57 -6.81 -12.25 -6.18
C ALA A 57 -5.43 -12.35 -6.84
N SER A 58 -5.05 -11.40 -7.71
CA SER A 58 -3.71 -11.30 -8.33
C SER A 58 -2.56 -11.24 -7.31
N MET A 59 -2.84 -10.77 -6.09
CA MET A 59 -1.86 -10.65 -5.01
C MET A 59 -1.77 -11.90 -4.12
N LEU A 60 -2.68 -12.87 -4.26
CA LEU A 60 -2.78 -14.01 -3.35
C LEU A 60 -1.78 -15.11 -3.74
N PRO A 61 -0.83 -15.50 -2.88
CA PRO A 61 0.07 -16.62 -3.16
C PRO A 61 -0.67 -17.93 -3.35
N GLN A 62 -0.14 -18.81 -4.21
CA GLN A 62 -0.76 -20.10 -4.54
C GLN A 62 -0.98 -20.98 -3.30
N GLU A 63 -0.08 -20.92 -2.32
CA GLU A 63 -0.25 -21.66 -1.05
C GLU A 63 -1.50 -21.24 -0.30
N MET A 64 -1.80 -19.94 -0.24
CA MET A 64 -3.03 -19.45 0.38
C MET A 64 -4.27 -19.84 -0.40
N ILE A 65 -4.18 -19.88 -1.72
CA ILE A 65 -5.27 -20.36 -2.59
C ILE A 65 -5.55 -21.82 -2.28
N ASN A 66 -4.51 -22.67 -2.24
CA ASN A 66 -4.64 -24.08 -1.93
C ASN A 66 -5.22 -24.31 -0.52
N LEU A 67 -4.76 -23.56 0.48
CA LEU A 67 -5.31 -23.60 1.83
C LEU A 67 -6.78 -23.18 1.86
N LEU A 68 -7.17 -22.11 1.15
CA LEU A 68 -8.56 -21.68 1.05
C LEU A 68 -9.45 -22.78 0.45
N LEU A 69 -9.01 -23.38 -0.65
CA LEU A 69 -9.75 -24.43 -1.35
C LEU A 69 -9.88 -25.73 -0.52
N SER A 70 -8.90 -26.02 0.33
CA SER A 70 -8.95 -27.18 1.22
C SER A 70 -10.09 -27.12 2.26
N HIS A 71 -10.66 -25.96 2.51
CA HIS A 71 -11.84 -25.80 3.38
C HIS A 71 -13.16 -26.15 2.70
N HIS A 72 -13.15 -26.49 1.40
CA HIS A 72 -14.33 -26.94 0.63
C HIS A 72 -15.49 -25.94 0.64
N VAL A 73 -15.22 -24.64 0.70
CA VAL A 73 -16.22 -23.58 0.58
C VAL A 73 -16.26 -23.07 -0.86
N HIS A 74 -17.46 -22.86 -1.40
CA HIS A 74 -17.59 -22.22 -2.71
C HIS A 74 -16.85 -20.89 -2.74
N THR A 75 -15.96 -20.71 -3.70
CA THR A 75 -15.07 -19.53 -3.76
C THR A 75 -15.12 -18.89 -5.12
N ILE A 76 -15.25 -17.57 -5.15
CA ILE A 76 -15.12 -16.73 -6.34
C ILE A 76 -13.84 -15.91 -6.20
N PHE A 77 -12.95 -16.02 -7.19
CA PHE A 77 -11.75 -15.20 -7.27
C PHE A 77 -11.97 -14.07 -8.27
N LEU A 78 -11.78 -12.82 -7.84
CA LEU A 78 -11.84 -11.61 -8.64
C LEU A 78 -10.45 -11.00 -8.66
N GLY A 79 -9.93 -10.71 -9.84
CA GLY A 79 -8.60 -10.13 -9.98
C GLY A 79 -8.26 -9.78 -11.42
N ASP A 80 -7.19 -9.04 -11.60
CA ASP A 80 -6.67 -8.64 -12.89
C ASP A 80 -5.30 -9.28 -13.12
N PRO A 81 -5.17 -10.24 -14.07
CA PRO A 81 -3.90 -10.91 -14.34
C PRO A 81 -2.81 -10.00 -14.91
N ALA A 82 -3.17 -8.79 -15.37
CA ALA A 82 -2.22 -7.79 -15.85
C ALA A 82 -1.59 -6.95 -14.72
N GLN A 83 -2.12 -7.00 -13.50
CA GLN A 83 -1.53 -6.36 -12.33
C GLN A 83 -0.33 -7.14 -11.79
N LEU A 84 0.37 -6.53 -10.81
CA LEU A 84 1.50 -7.16 -10.15
C LEU A 84 1.09 -8.48 -9.48
N PRO A 85 1.89 -9.55 -9.67
CA PRO A 85 1.69 -10.82 -8.96
C PRO A 85 2.06 -10.71 -7.49
N PRO A 86 1.87 -11.77 -6.68
CA PRO A 86 2.35 -11.83 -5.31
C PRO A 86 3.85 -11.52 -5.24
N ILE A 87 4.30 -10.89 -4.14
CA ILE A 87 5.73 -10.63 -3.90
C ILE A 87 6.46 -11.94 -3.66
N ASP A 88 5.82 -12.86 -2.91
CA ASP A 88 6.36 -14.17 -2.57
C ASP A 88 5.52 -15.26 -3.23
N GLY A 89 6.20 -16.14 -3.96
CA GLY A 89 5.57 -17.29 -4.63
C GLY A 89 4.95 -16.98 -6.00
N GLU A 90 4.40 -18.02 -6.58
CA GLU A 90 3.67 -17.98 -7.86
C GLU A 90 2.17 -17.97 -7.62
N GLN A 91 1.42 -17.61 -8.63
CA GLN A 91 -0.04 -17.65 -8.62
C GLN A 91 -0.54 -17.95 -10.04
N THR A 92 -1.40 -18.93 -10.18
CA THR A 92 -1.90 -19.41 -11.48
C THR A 92 -3.43 -19.36 -11.61
N ILE A 93 -4.15 -19.01 -10.53
CA ILE A 93 -5.62 -19.04 -10.53
C ILE A 93 -6.26 -18.11 -11.56
N LEU A 94 -5.57 -17.03 -11.93
CA LEU A 94 -6.04 -16.06 -12.90
C LEU A 94 -5.56 -16.33 -14.34
N ASP A 95 -4.72 -17.35 -14.56
CA ASP A 95 -4.19 -17.67 -15.90
C ASP A 95 -5.28 -18.27 -16.81
N THR A 96 -6.24 -18.99 -16.21
CA THR A 96 -7.37 -19.61 -16.91
C THR A 96 -8.70 -19.24 -16.25
N PRO A 97 -9.16 -17.99 -16.42
CA PRO A 97 -10.38 -17.53 -15.79
C PRO A 97 -11.62 -18.20 -16.41
N HIS A 98 -12.62 -18.55 -15.56
CA HIS A 98 -13.91 -19.03 -16.06
C HIS A 98 -14.71 -17.96 -16.81
N VAL A 99 -14.55 -16.71 -16.38
CA VAL A 99 -15.17 -15.54 -17.00
C VAL A 99 -14.12 -14.45 -17.12
N PHE A 100 -13.97 -13.90 -18.32
CA PHE A 100 -13.09 -12.78 -18.58
C PHE A 100 -13.91 -11.57 -19.02
N LEU A 101 -13.82 -10.46 -18.25
CA LEU A 101 -14.50 -9.22 -18.57
C LEU A 101 -13.55 -8.33 -19.37
N ASP A 102 -13.63 -8.37 -20.67
CA ASP A 102 -12.79 -7.61 -21.60
C ASP A 102 -13.47 -6.39 -22.20
N GLU A 103 -14.79 -6.29 -22.09
CA GLU A 103 -15.53 -5.15 -22.57
C GLU A 103 -15.37 -3.93 -21.65
N ILE A 104 -14.76 -2.88 -22.19
CA ILE A 104 -14.72 -1.59 -21.51
C ILE A 104 -16.07 -0.89 -21.74
N VAL A 105 -16.74 -0.55 -20.64
CA VAL A 105 -18.00 0.21 -20.71
C VAL A 105 -17.77 1.49 -21.52
N ARG A 106 -18.67 1.81 -22.46
CA ARG A 106 -18.51 2.94 -23.42
C ARG A 106 -18.09 4.26 -22.76
N GLN A 107 -18.65 4.57 -21.58
CA GLN A 107 -18.28 5.77 -20.83
C GLN A 107 -16.82 5.78 -20.34
N ALA A 108 -16.25 4.60 -20.11
CA ALA A 108 -14.85 4.46 -19.70
C ALA A 108 -13.87 4.55 -20.88
N LEU A 109 -14.32 4.28 -22.12
CA LEU A 109 -13.48 4.38 -23.33
C LEU A 109 -12.99 5.80 -23.61
N ASP A 110 -13.68 6.83 -23.13
CA ASP A 110 -13.24 8.22 -23.28
C ASP A 110 -12.28 8.69 -22.20
N ASN A 111 -12.05 7.88 -21.17
CA ASN A 111 -11.11 8.20 -20.13
C ASN A 111 -9.66 7.97 -20.63
N PRO A 112 -8.81 9.01 -20.68
CA PRO A 112 -7.44 8.91 -21.18
C PRO A 112 -6.54 8.05 -20.29
N ILE A 113 -6.84 7.91 -19.00
CA ILE A 113 -6.11 7.03 -18.07
C ILE A 113 -6.37 5.57 -18.46
N ILE A 114 -7.63 5.21 -18.73
CA ILE A 114 -7.98 3.86 -19.18
C ILE A 114 -7.34 3.56 -20.55
N LYS A 115 -7.37 4.52 -21.48
CA LYS A 115 -6.68 4.36 -22.78
C LYS A 115 -5.19 4.12 -22.61
N LEU A 116 -4.53 4.85 -21.69
CA LEU A 116 -3.11 4.64 -21.42
C LEU A 116 -2.86 3.28 -20.74
N SER A 117 -3.65 2.92 -19.74
CA SER A 117 -3.49 1.63 -19.06
C SER A 117 -3.66 0.45 -20.03
N MET A 118 -4.59 0.53 -20.98
CA MET A 118 -4.75 -0.48 -22.01
C MET A 118 -3.56 -0.55 -22.97
N LYS A 119 -2.98 0.59 -23.37
CA LYS A 119 -1.73 0.61 -24.15
C LYS A 119 -0.59 -0.06 -23.39
N ILE A 120 -0.44 0.22 -22.10
CA ILE A 120 0.57 -0.42 -21.24
C ILE A 120 0.33 -1.94 -21.19
N ARG A 121 -0.91 -2.36 -20.92
CA ARG A 121 -1.31 -3.77 -20.85
C ARG A 121 -0.99 -4.53 -22.14
N ASN A 122 -1.24 -3.92 -23.29
CA ASN A 122 -0.98 -4.51 -24.61
C ASN A 122 0.51 -4.50 -24.99
N GLY A 123 1.37 -3.80 -24.21
CA GLY A 123 2.79 -3.65 -24.53
C GLY A 123 3.07 -2.63 -25.63
N ASP A 124 2.14 -1.72 -25.88
CA ASP A 124 2.30 -0.68 -26.89
C ASP A 124 3.43 0.27 -26.53
N ARG A 125 4.12 0.79 -27.55
CA ARG A 125 5.17 1.81 -27.35
C ARG A 125 4.55 3.11 -26.83
N LEU A 126 4.92 3.49 -25.63
CA LEU A 126 4.50 4.76 -25.04
C LEU A 126 5.34 5.92 -25.61
N ARG A 127 4.68 6.97 -26.04
CA ARG A 127 5.31 8.21 -26.52
C ARG A 127 5.03 9.34 -25.51
N TYR A 128 5.93 10.31 -25.45
CA TYR A 128 5.66 11.54 -24.71
C TYR A 128 4.40 12.20 -25.27
N SER A 129 3.48 12.56 -24.40
CA SER A 129 2.19 13.13 -24.74
C SER A 129 1.85 14.24 -23.76
N LEU A 130 1.53 15.42 -24.31
CA LEU A 130 1.06 16.57 -23.53
C LEU A 130 -0.40 16.92 -23.86
N GLU A 131 -1.07 16.11 -24.70
CA GLU A 131 -2.34 16.45 -25.35
C GLU A 131 -3.55 16.42 -24.41
N ASP A 132 -3.48 15.64 -23.33
CA ASP A 132 -4.58 15.58 -22.35
C ASP A 132 -4.11 16.05 -20.98
N LYS A 133 -4.90 16.96 -20.37
CA LYS A 133 -4.62 17.48 -19.02
C LYS A 133 -4.76 16.39 -17.94
N ARG A 134 -5.57 15.36 -18.20
CA ARG A 134 -5.83 14.26 -17.26
C ARG A 134 -4.79 13.14 -17.35
N CYS A 135 -4.12 12.96 -18.49
CA CYS A 135 -3.17 11.89 -18.66
C CYS A 135 -1.96 12.35 -19.49
N ARG A 136 -0.76 12.31 -18.91
CA ARG A 136 0.47 12.81 -19.54
C ARG A 136 1.62 11.85 -19.35
N ILE A 137 2.48 11.78 -20.37
CA ILE A 137 3.79 11.15 -20.28
C ILE A 137 4.83 12.24 -20.53
N MET A 138 5.75 12.44 -19.59
CA MET A 138 6.75 13.50 -19.66
C MET A 138 8.14 13.03 -19.22
N SER A 139 9.17 13.74 -19.65
CA SER A 139 10.53 13.49 -19.21
C SER A 139 10.80 14.11 -17.84
N ARG A 140 11.78 13.55 -17.12
CA ARG A 140 12.12 13.96 -15.74
C ARG A 140 12.52 15.44 -15.63
N ASP A 141 13.20 15.98 -16.64
CA ASP A 141 13.60 17.39 -16.70
C ASP A 141 12.42 18.38 -16.78
N LYS A 142 11.22 17.91 -17.12
CA LYS A 142 10.01 18.72 -17.20
C LYS A 142 9.13 18.65 -15.96
N VAL A 143 9.53 17.88 -14.96
CA VAL A 143 8.80 17.79 -13.69
C VAL A 143 9.00 19.08 -12.91
N SER A 144 7.90 19.75 -12.56
CA SER A 144 7.94 20.96 -11.75
C SER A 144 7.48 20.68 -10.33
N ASP A 145 7.94 21.50 -9.38
CA ASP A 145 7.51 21.45 -7.98
C ASP A 145 5.99 21.59 -7.86
N LYS A 146 5.39 22.47 -8.67
CA LYS A 146 3.94 22.64 -8.72
C LYS A 146 3.21 21.34 -9.09
N LEU A 147 3.77 20.55 -10.00
CA LEU A 147 3.21 19.25 -10.37
C LEU A 147 3.25 18.28 -9.18
N LEU A 148 4.38 18.21 -8.48
CA LEU A 148 4.57 17.32 -7.34
C LEU A 148 3.69 17.71 -6.16
N LEU A 149 3.63 19.00 -5.83
CA LEU A 149 2.75 19.54 -4.78
C LEU A 149 1.26 19.35 -5.11
N GLY A 150 0.91 19.31 -6.38
CA GLY A 150 -0.47 19.07 -6.84
C GLY A 150 -0.90 17.61 -6.84
N ALA A 151 0.02 16.66 -6.65
CA ALA A 151 -0.30 15.24 -6.62
C ALA A 151 -0.91 14.81 -5.27
N ASN A 152 -1.97 14.01 -5.31
CA ASN A 152 -2.46 13.34 -4.10
C ASN A 152 -1.51 12.20 -3.68
N GLN A 153 -0.90 11.51 -4.67
CA GLN A 153 0.09 10.49 -4.41
C GLN A 153 1.17 10.45 -5.49
N ILE A 154 2.41 10.28 -5.05
CA ILE A 154 3.56 10.02 -5.94
C ILE A 154 3.95 8.55 -5.78
N LEU A 155 4.16 7.86 -6.90
CA LEU A 155 4.52 6.45 -6.93
C LEU A 155 5.88 6.23 -7.61
N CYS A 156 6.64 5.26 -7.11
CA CYS A 156 7.92 4.85 -7.69
C CYS A 156 8.11 3.32 -7.57
N GLY A 157 9.19 2.79 -8.15
CA GLY A 157 9.49 1.37 -8.11
C GLY A 157 10.39 0.97 -6.93
N LYS A 158 11.42 1.78 -6.65
CA LYS A 158 12.51 1.40 -5.74
C LYS A 158 12.44 2.13 -4.40
N ASN A 159 12.84 1.45 -3.34
CA ASN A 159 12.89 2.06 -2.00
C ASN A 159 13.89 3.24 -1.92
N LYS A 160 15.00 3.18 -2.68
CA LYS A 160 15.95 4.29 -2.75
C LYS A 160 15.28 5.55 -3.30
N THR A 161 14.62 5.45 -4.45
CA THR A 161 13.88 6.55 -5.09
C THR A 161 12.77 7.07 -4.19
N ARG A 162 12.04 6.16 -3.52
CA ARG A 162 11.01 6.53 -2.53
C ARG A 162 11.59 7.40 -1.42
N HIS A 163 12.75 7.03 -0.87
CA HIS A 163 13.39 7.78 0.21
C HIS A 163 13.87 9.17 -0.27
N GLU A 164 14.56 9.22 -1.40
CA GLU A 164 15.05 10.46 -1.99
C GLU A 164 13.90 11.44 -2.31
N LEU A 165 12.84 10.95 -2.92
CA LEU A 165 11.68 11.79 -3.27
C LEU A 165 10.86 12.20 -2.04
N ASN A 166 10.74 11.38 -0.99
CA ASN A 166 10.09 11.81 0.26
C ASN A 166 10.87 12.96 0.92
N ASN A 167 12.20 12.88 0.97
CA ASN A 167 13.04 13.95 1.49
C ASN A 167 12.92 15.22 0.64
N TYR A 168 12.88 15.06 -0.70
CA TYR A 168 12.66 16.18 -1.61
C TYR A 168 11.30 16.84 -1.37
N MET A 169 10.21 16.06 -1.29
CA MET A 169 8.87 16.57 -1.02
C MET A 169 8.79 17.33 0.31
N ARG A 170 9.40 16.80 1.38
CA ARG A 170 9.43 17.47 2.68
C ARG A 170 10.19 18.80 2.62
N ARG A 171 11.35 18.84 1.95
CA ARG A 171 12.08 20.10 1.74
C ARG A 171 11.26 21.12 0.95
N LEU A 172 10.55 20.66 -0.06
CA LEU A 172 9.68 21.50 -0.87
C LEU A 172 8.49 22.07 -0.07
N ILE A 173 7.90 21.28 0.80
CA ILE A 173 6.74 21.67 1.62
C ILE A 173 7.15 22.55 2.79
N LEU A 174 8.24 22.18 3.48
CA LEU A 174 8.67 22.84 4.72
C LEU A 174 9.59 24.04 4.49
N GLY A 175 10.23 24.15 3.31
CA GLY A 175 11.15 25.24 2.98
C GLY A 175 12.23 25.41 4.05
N ASP A 176 12.38 26.64 4.54
CA ASP A 176 13.37 26.98 5.57
C ASP A 176 13.12 26.32 6.94
N SER A 177 11.92 25.77 7.17
CA SER A 177 11.56 25.04 8.38
C SER A 177 11.84 23.53 8.27
N TYR A 178 12.57 23.10 7.24
CA TYR A 178 12.88 21.68 7.04
C TYR A 178 13.67 21.12 8.22
N SER A 179 13.25 19.95 8.67
CA SER A 179 13.92 19.13 9.67
C SER A 179 13.90 17.66 9.21
N ASP A 180 14.90 16.88 9.57
CA ASP A 180 14.86 15.42 9.35
C ASP A 180 13.86 14.75 10.28
N GLU A 181 13.56 15.37 11.43
CA GLU A 181 12.52 14.90 12.34
C GLU A 181 11.11 15.21 11.80
N PRO A 182 10.12 14.33 12.05
CA PRO A 182 8.77 14.59 11.60
C PRO A 182 8.15 15.80 12.32
N VAL A 183 7.33 16.52 11.57
CA VAL A 183 6.60 17.69 12.06
C VAL A 183 5.08 17.47 11.89
N ASN A 184 4.28 18.30 12.57
CA ASN A 184 2.82 18.25 12.44
C ASN A 184 2.40 18.38 10.96
N SER A 185 1.41 17.59 10.57
CA SER A 185 0.91 17.45 9.21
C SER A 185 1.88 16.76 8.22
N ASP A 186 2.98 16.17 8.70
CA ASP A 186 3.76 15.28 7.83
C ASP A 186 2.92 14.10 7.40
N LYS A 187 2.88 13.86 6.10
CA LYS A 187 2.22 12.70 5.50
C LYS A 187 3.03 11.44 5.72
N VAL A 188 2.39 10.44 6.32
CA VAL A 188 3.04 9.16 6.66
C VAL A 188 2.20 7.97 6.20
N ILE A 189 2.85 6.81 6.12
CA ILE A 189 2.24 5.51 5.81
C ILE A 189 2.57 4.51 6.92
N CYS A 190 1.56 3.82 7.41
CA CYS A 190 1.72 2.70 8.33
C CYS A 190 2.33 1.50 7.61
N LEU A 191 3.33 0.85 8.21
CA LEU A 191 4.10 -0.22 7.56
C LEU A 191 3.72 -1.62 8.02
N LYS A 192 2.93 -1.75 9.10
CA LYS A 192 2.48 -3.04 9.65
C LYS A 192 1.00 -3.05 9.98
N ASN A 193 0.44 -4.25 10.09
CA ASN A 193 -0.92 -4.42 10.57
C ASN A 193 -0.93 -4.41 12.11
N HIS A 194 -1.80 -3.61 12.70
CA HIS A 194 -2.03 -3.50 14.15
C HIS A 194 -3.49 -3.79 14.46
N TRP A 195 -3.84 -5.07 14.50
CA TRP A 195 -5.23 -5.56 14.63
C TRP A 195 -5.92 -5.13 15.93
N ASN A 196 -5.14 -4.87 16.98
CA ASN A 196 -5.63 -4.46 18.28
C ASN A 196 -5.72 -2.93 18.44
N THR A 197 -5.27 -2.17 17.43
CA THR A 197 -5.30 -0.71 17.43
C THR A 197 -6.42 -0.24 16.52
N VAL A 198 -7.50 0.24 17.12
CA VAL A 198 -8.68 0.69 16.41
C VAL A 198 -8.92 2.18 16.61
N ASN A 199 -9.46 2.84 15.59
CA ASN A 199 -9.90 4.23 15.69
C ASN A 199 -11.31 4.34 16.29
N SER A 200 -11.81 5.57 16.42
CA SER A 200 -13.15 5.85 16.94
C SER A 200 -14.28 5.24 16.11
N ALA A 201 -14.05 4.89 14.84
CA ALA A 201 -15.00 4.22 13.96
C ALA A 201 -14.89 2.67 14.01
N GLY A 202 -13.98 2.13 14.84
CA GLY A 202 -13.76 0.69 14.98
C GLY A 202 -12.92 0.08 13.84
N ASN A 203 -12.24 0.91 13.03
CA ASN A 203 -11.35 0.43 11.98
C ASN A 203 -9.95 0.15 12.54
N GLU A 204 -9.41 -1.01 12.21
CA GLU A 204 -8.07 -1.44 12.59
C GLU A 204 -6.99 -0.61 11.84
N LEU A 205 -5.86 -0.32 12.49
CA LEU A 205 -4.71 0.30 11.84
C LEU A 205 -3.97 -0.76 11.02
N VAL A 206 -4.00 -0.63 9.71
CA VAL A 206 -3.46 -1.66 8.81
C VAL A 206 -2.29 -1.14 7.97
N ASN A 207 -1.45 -2.05 7.51
CA ASN A 207 -0.37 -1.77 6.57
C ASN A 207 -0.92 -1.07 5.31
N GLY A 208 -0.24 0.01 4.89
CA GLY A 208 -0.65 0.83 3.76
C GLY A 208 -1.65 1.93 4.10
N THR A 209 -2.08 2.08 5.38
CA THR A 209 -2.89 3.23 5.79
C THR A 209 -2.04 4.49 5.72
N ILE A 210 -2.50 5.47 4.94
CA ILE A 210 -1.85 6.78 4.76
C ILE A 210 -2.65 7.82 5.54
N GLY A 211 -1.96 8.85 6.02
CA GLY A 211 -2.54 9.95 6.76
C GLY A 211 -1.47 10.91 7.28
N GLU A 212 -1.82 11.73 8.24
CA GLU A 212 -0.96 12.78 8.79
C GLU A 212 -0.68 12.57 10.27
N LEU A 213 0.51 13.00 10.71
CA LEU A 213 0.87 13.06 12.13
C LEU A 213 0.51 14.41 12.73
N HIS A 214 -0.08 14.38 13.93
CA HIS A 214 -0.45 15.56 14.68
C HIS A 214 -0.05 15.41 16.16
N ASN A 215 0.04 16.52 16.89
CA ASN A 215 0.38 16.53 18.32
C ASN A 215 1.69 15.80 18.63
N ILE A 216 2.71 16.03 17.79
CA ILE A 216 3.99 15.34 17.85
C ILE A 216 4.78 15.76 19.10
N SER A 217 5.27 14.78 19.84
CA SER A 217 6.25 14.92 20.91
C SER A 217 7.36 13.89 20.73
N ILE A 218 8.61 14.35 20.73
CA ILE A 218 9.78 13.47 20.60
C ILE A 218 10.49 13.44 21.95
N THR A 219 10.66 12.24 22.49
CA THR A 219 11.15 12.03 23.87
C THR A 219 12.13 10.87 23.92
N GLU A 220 13.14 10.97 24.77
CA GLU A 220 14.01 9.84 25.10
C GLU A 220 13.28 8.87 26.03
N VAL A 221 13.17 7.61 25.62
CA VAL A 221 12.49 6.55 26.35
C VAL A 221 13.37 5.30 26.42
N PRO A 222 14.02 5.00 27.55
CA PRO A 222 14.77 3.75 27.68
C PRO A 222 13.86 2.53 27.53
N PRO A 223 14.27 1.45 26.85
CA PRO A 223 15.57 1.24 26.19
C PRO A 223 15.60 1.67 24.72
N TYR A 224 14.56 2.32 24.18
CA TYR A 224 14.40 2.62 22.76
C TYR A 224 15.29 3.76 22.23
N GLY A 225 15.74 4.67 23.12
CA GLY A 225 16.27 5.97 22.74
C GLY A 225 15.13 6.93 22.40
N LYS A 226 15.25 7.70 21.30
CA LYS A 226 14.18 8.59 20.86
C LYS A 226 12.95 7.84 20.39
N ILE A 227 11.79 8.28 20.85
CA ILE A 227 10.45 7.82 20.43
C ILE A 227 9.62 9.05 20.05
N ILE A 228 8.73 8.86 19.08
CA ILE A 228 7.73 9.85 18.70
C ILE A 228 6.39 9.43 19.31
N TYR A 229 5.76 10.32 20.07
CA TYR A 229 4.35 10.21 20.41
C TYR A 229 3.56 11.16 19.51
N ALA A 230 2.55 10.65 18.83
CA ALA A 230 1.73 11.46 17.94
C ALA A 230 0.32 10.89 17.79
N ASP A 231 -0.63 11.75 17.42
CA ASP A 231 -1.90 11.34 16.86
C ASP A 231 -1.72 11.09 15.37
N PHE A 232 -2.27 10.00 14.85
CA PHE A 232 -2.30 9.71 13.43
C PHE A 232 -3.73 9.85 12.92
N ILE A 233 -3.93 10.74 11.94
CA ILE A 233 -5.21 10.97 11.28
C ILE A 233 -5.11 10.38 9.88
N SER A 234 -5.83 9.28 9.64
CA SER A 234 -5.80 8.61 8.35
C SER A 234 -6.63 9.36 7.30
N ASP A 235 -6.30 9.20 6.02
CA ASP A 235 -6.98 9.87 4.89
C ASP A 235 -8.49 9.54 4.83
N ASP A 236 -8.94 8.45 5.44
CA ASP A 236 -10.34 8.06 5.58
C ASP A 236 -11.03 8.66 6.83
N GLY A 237 -10.36 9.59 7.51
CA GLY A 237 -10.88 10.31 8.67
C GLY A 237 -10.78 9.58 10.01
N GLY A 238 -10.14 8.40 10.05
CA GLY A 238 -9.90 7.67 11.29
C GLY A 238 -8.81 8.32 12.14
N ILE A 239 -9.07 8.49 13.45
CA ILE A 239 -8.11 9.08 14.38
C ILE A 239 -7.58 8.02 15.33
N TYR A 240 -6.27 7.82 15.33
CA TYR A 240 -5.54 6.96 16.25
C TYR A 240 -4.70 7.85 17.16
N ARG A 241 -4.97 7.78 18.46
CA ARG A 241 -4.40 8.78 19.41
C ARG A 241 -3.17 8.25 20.10
N ASN A 242 -2.23 9.17 20.35
CA ASN A 242 -1.03 8.96 21.16
C ASN A 242 -0.26 7.67 20.82
N LEU A 243 -0.02 7.44 19.53
CA LEU A 243 0.75 6.30 19.07
C LEU A 243 2.23 6.48 19.44
N MET A 244 2.84 5.42 19.97
CA MET A 244 4.28 5.34 20.22
C MET A 244 4.99 4.88 18.95
N ILE A 245 5.55 5.82 18.17
CA ILE A 245 6.08 5.59 16.82
C ILE A 245 7.60 5.46 16.86
N ASP A 246 8.14 4.52 16.07
CA ASP A 246 9.56 4.27 15.93
C ASP A 246 10.29 5.44 15.24
N TYR A 247 11.04 6.21 16.03
CA TYR A 247 11.82 7.35 15.55
C TYR A 247 12.89 6.95 14.53
N ASN A 248 13.65 5.90 14.83
CA ASN A 248 14.74 5.47 13.95
C ASN A 248 14.24 5.00 12.60
N LEU A 249 13.08 4.33 12.56
CA LEU A 249 12.50 3.87 11.32
C LEU A 249 12.06 5.01 10.42
N ILE A 250 11.35 6.01 10.97
CA ILE A 250 10.84 7.12 10.16
C ILE A 250 11.95 8.06 9.68
N VAL A 251 12.94 8.34 10.55
CA VAL A 251 14.04 9.27 10.25
C VAL A 251 15.17 8.60 9.50
N ASN A 252 15.63 7.43 9.96
CA ASN A 252 16.83 6.75 9.46
C ASN A 252 16.54 5.56 8.55
N GLY A 253 15.26 5.17 8.40
CA GLY A 253 14.85 4.02 7.60
C GLY A 253 15.20 2.65 8.22
N LYS A 254 15.60 2.59 9.49
CA LYS A 254 15.99 1.38 10.21
C LYS A 254 15.17 1.25 11.49
N PRO A 255 14.47 0.11 11.71
CA PRO A 255 13.68 -0.06 12.92
C PRO A 255 14.57 -0.12 14.17
N THR A 256 14.09 0.46 15.25
CA THR A 256 14.74 0.41 16.59
C THR A 256 14.86 -1.04 17.07
N ILE A 257 13.80 -1.84 16.87
CA ILE A 257 13.77 -3.27 17.22
C ILE A 257 13.86 -4.09 15.93
N ASN A 258 14.82 -4.98 15.87
CA ASN A 258 15.05 -5.88 14.73
C ASN A 258 15.42 -7.29 15.19
N SER A 259 15.65 -8.22 14.26
CA SER A 259 16.00 -9.62 14.55
C SER A 259 17.31 -9.81 15.34
N GLU A 260 18.20 -8.82 15.33
CA GLU A 260 19.50 -8.90 15.99
C GLU A 260 19.45 -8.42 17.45
N ASN A 261 18.52 -7.52 17.78
CA ASN A 261 18.51 -6.85 19.08
C ASN A 261 17.20 -7.01 19.89
N TRP A 262 16.20 -7.72 19.39
CA TRP A 262 14.87 -7.83 20.02
C TRP A 262 14.91 -8.30 21.48
N GLN A 263 15.92 -9.11 21.85
CA GLN A 263 16.08 -9.63 23.21
C GLN A 263 16.24 -8.51 24.25
N LYS A 264 16.86 -7.37 23.87
CA LYS A 264 17.02 -6.20 24.73
C LYS A 264 15.69 -5.52 25.05
N PHE A 265 14.67 -5.80 24.24
CA PHE A 265 13.34 -5.21 24.35
C PHE A 265 12.28 -6.23 24.83
N ALA A 266 12.72 -7.40 25.32
CA ALA A 266 11.80 -8.40 25.84
C ALA A 266 10.96 -7.82 27.02
N GLY A 267 9.65 -7.94 26.93
CA GLY A 267 8.72 -7.37 27.90
C GLY A 267 8.32 -5.91 27.66
N TYR A 268 8.87 -5.25 26.65
CA TYR A 268 8.49 -3.90 26.27
C TYR A 268 7.53 -3.89 25.07
N SER A 269 6.63 -2.91 25.01
CA SER A 269 5.75 -2.71 23.87
C SER A 269 6.55 -2.28 22.64
N LYS A 270 6.13 -2.74 21.45
CA LYS A 270 6.80 -2.32 20.21
C LYS A 270 6.26 -0.99 19.71
N PRO A 271 7.16 -0.07 19.30
CA PRO A 271 6.74 1.14 18.64
C PRO A 271 6.05 0.83 17.29
N PHE A 272 5.08 1.68 16.93
CA PHE A 272 4.43 1.61 15.63
C PHE A 272 5.41 1.96 14.51
N GLU A 273 5.36 1.20 13.44
CA GLU A 273 6.23 1.39 12.29
C GLU A 273 5.57 2.26 11.23
N PHE A 274 6.11 3.45 11.03
CA PHE A 274 5.71 4.41 10.01
C PHE A 274 6.89 4.83 9.15
N ALA A 275 6.59 5.32 7.95
CA ALA A 275 7.53 6.03 7.08
C ALA A 275 6.84 7.25 6.47
N PHE A 276 7.61 8.22 5.94
CA PHE A 276 7.02 9.31 5.15
C PHE A 276 6.25 8.76 3.95
N GLY A 277 5.06 9.29 3.71
CA GLY A 277 4.04 8.77 2.80
C GLY A 277 3.76 9.64 1.57
N TYR A 278 4.51 10.74 1.36
CA TYR A 278 4.36 11.57 0.16
C TYR A 278 4.62 10.76 -1.11
N VAL A 279 5.59 9.85 -1.03
CA VAL A 279 5.97 8.93 -2.11
C VAL A 279 5.93 7.50 -1.60
N CYS A 280 5.23 6.62 -2.32
CA CYS A 280 5.12 5.21 -2.02
C CYS A 280 5.65 4.36 -3.18
N THR A 281 6.06 3.13 -2.90
CA THR A 281 6.26 2.16 -3.98
C THR A 281 4.90 1.67 -4.48
N VAL A 282 4.82 1.34 -5.78
CA VAL A 282 3.59 0.80 -6.38
C VAL A 282 3.08 -0.43 -5.61
N HIS A 283 3.99 -1.32 -5.19
CA HIS A 283 3.63 -2.50 -4.38
C HIS A 283 2.93 -2.13 -3.06
N LYS A 284 3.40 -1.08 -2.37
CA LYS A 284 2.78 -0.63 -1.12
C LYS A 284 1.46 0.10 -1.34
N PHE A 285 1.23 0.63 -2.54
CA PHE A 285 0.02 1.35 -2.89
C PHE A 285 -1.02 0.46 -3.59
N GLN A 286 -0.74 -0.85 -3.78
CA GLN A 286 -1.73 -1.80 -4.29
C GLN A 286 -2.97 -1.87 -3.37
N GLY A 287 -4.15 -1.96 -3.98
CA GLY A 287 -5.43 -1.90 -3.27
C GLY A 287 -5.83 -0.49 -2.81
N SER A 288 -5.03 0.53 -3.14
CA SER A 288 -5.35 1.95 -2.91
C SER A 288 -5.55 2.69 -4.23
N GLU A 289 -6.22 3.84 -4.18
CA GLU A 289 -6.50 4.71 -5.31
C GLU A 289 -6.31 6.16 -4.88
N ALA A 290 -5.96 7.05 -5.81
CA ALA A 290 -5.88 8.48 -5.57
C ALA A 290 -6.34 9.25 -6.81
N GLU A 291 -6.91 10.45 -6.61
CA GLU A 291 -7.41 11.28 -7.71
C GLU A 291 -6.29 11.68 -8.67
N ARG A 292 -5.19 12.22 -8.14
CA ARG A 292 -4.06 12.72 -8.94
C ARG A 292 -2.79 11.98 -8.56
N VAL A 293 -2.29 11.18 -9.50
CA VAL A 293 -1.11 10.33 -9.29
C VAL A 293 0.02 10.76 -10.24
N VAL A 294 1.21 10.89 -9.69
CA VAL A 294 2.47 11.04 -10.44
C VAL A 294 3.28 9.76 -10.28
N VAL A 295 3.62 9.10 -11.37
CA VAL A 295 4.40 7.86 -11.40
C VAL A 295 5.79 8.14 -11.94
N PHE A 296 6.81 7.96 -11.12
CA PHE A 296 8.20 7.92 -11.59
C PHE A 296 8.49 6.52 -12.10
N GLU A 297 8.50 6.39 -13.43
CA GLU A 297 8.77 5.11 -14.08
C GLU A 297 10.19 4.64 -13.80
N GLU A 298 10.32 3.39 -13.36
CA GLU A 298 11.59 2.73 -13.11
C GLU A 298 11.54 1.32 -13.68
N TRP A 299 12.60 0.93 -14.35
CA TRP A 299 12.71 -0.42 -14.88
C TRP A 299 12.92 -1.42 -13.73
N LEU A 300 12.03 -2.41 -13.65
CA LEU A 300 12.05 -3.46 -12.63
C LEU A 300 11.91 -4.82 -13.31
N GLY A 301 12.90 -5.68 -13.08
CA GLY A 301 12.92 -7.04 -13.64
C GLY A 301 13.01 -7.08 -15.15
N ASP A 302 12.33 -8.04 -15.75
CA ASP A 302 12.17 -8.20 -17.19
C ASP A 302 11.06 -7.28 -17.76
N TYR A 303 10.83 -7.40 -19.08
CA TYR A 303 9.81 -6.60 -19.77
C TYR A 303 8.39 -6.85 -19.24
N GLU A 304 8.03 -8.11 -18.97
CA GLU A 304 6.68 -8.45 -18.49
C GLU A 304 6.46 -7.96 -17.06
N SER A 305 7.45 -8.10 -16.19
CA SER A 305 7.43 -7.56 -14.82
C SER A 305 7.30 -6.05 -14.82
N HIS A 306 8.08 -5.36 -15.68
CA HIS A 306 8.00 -3.91 -15.84
C HIS A 306 6.63 -3.46 -16.37
N LYS A 307 6.09 -4.17 -17.36
CA LYS A 307 4.76 -3.90 -17.93
C LYS A 307 3.66 -4.01 -16.87
N ARG A 308 3.64 -5.10 -16.10
CA ARG A 308 2.70 -5.30 -14.99
C ARG A 308 2.83 -4.21 -13.92
N TRP A 309 4.07 -3.84 -13.59
CA TRP A 309 4.34 -2.78 -12.64
C TRP A 309 3.77 -1.43 -13.10
N LEU A 310 4.06 -1.04 -14.34
CA LEU A 310 3.59 0.23 -14.90
C LEU A 310 2.06 0.25 -15.08
N TYR A 311 1.47 -0.87 -15.49
CA TYR A 311 0.03 -1.04 -15.55
C TYR A 311 -0.63 -0.86 -14.18
N THR A 312 -0.09 -1.56 -13.16
CA THR A 312 -0.57 -1.42 -11.78
C THR A 312 -0.46 0.02 -11.28
N ALA A 313 0.65 0.70 -11.57
CA ALA A 313 0.84 2.10 -11.20
C ALA A 313 -0.18 3.02 -11.88
N ALA A 314 -0.40 2.84 -13.18
CA ALA A 314 -1.33 3.66 -13.96
C ALA A 314 -2.79 3.51 -13.48
N THR A 315 -3.18 2.30 -13.09
CA THR A 315 -4.54 2.02 -12.58
C THR A 315 -4.80 2.53 -11.16
N ARG A 316 -3.81 3.16 -10.52
CA ARG A 316 -4.00 3.80 -9.19
C ARG A 316 -4.60 5.19 -9.28
N ALA A 317 -4.66 5.81 -10.47
CA ALA A 317 -5.20 7.14 -10.67
C ALA A 317 -6.66 7.10 -11.10
N SER A 318 -7.53 7.87 -10.44
CA SER A 318 -8.94 8.00 -10.83
C SER A 318 -9.23 9.20 -11.73
N GLU A 319 -8.56 10.35 -11.50
CA GLU A 319 -8.86 11.59 -12.24
C GLU A 319 -7.68 12.08 -13.10
N GLN A 320 -6.46 12.01 -12.57
CA GLN A 320 -5.28 12.52 -13.27
C GLN A 320 -4.06 11.62 -13.08
N LEU A 321 -3.40 11.29 -14.19
CA LEU A 321 -2.18 10.48 -14.22
C LEU A 321 -1.06 11.21 -14.95
N VAL A 322 0.10 11.28 -14.32
CA VAL A 322 1.34 11.73 -14.96
C VAL A 322 2.39 10.62 -14.83
N VAL A 323 2.88 10.13 -15.96
CA VAL A 323 3.99 9.17 -16.01
C VAL A 323 5.27 9.93 -16.36
N VAL A 324 6.26 9.87 -15.49
CA VAL A 324 7.56 10.52 -15.62
C VAL A 324 8.60 9.46 -15.99
N ARG A 325 9.25 9.63 -17.16
CA ARG A 325 10.22 8.69 -17.74
C ARG A 325 11.63 9.25 -17.76
#